data_f9a96dc56f2072462f48f93e3dbf428a
#
_entry.id   f9a96dc56f2072462f48f93e3dbf428a
#
_cell.length_a   1.000
_cell.length_b   1.000
_cell.length_c   1.000
_cell.angle_alpha   90.00
_cell.angle_beta   90.00
_cell.angle_gamma   90.00
#
_symmetry.space_group_name_H-M   'P 1'
#
loop_
_entity.id
_entity.type
_entity.pdbx_description
1 polymer ?
#
loop_
_entity_poly.entity_id
_entity_poly.type
_entity_poly.pdbx_seq_one_letter_code
_entity_poly.pdbx_strand_id
1 'polypeptide(L)'
;EYVIDALPAILAEHPETVYIVLGATHPHVIERDGEAYRLTLEARGRQLGVDGNMIFHNRFVSQEELTEFLSAADIYITPYLQADQITSGTLAYAAGAGKAVISTPYTYARELLADGRGVLVPWRDSGAIAREVVGLIRDGSRRKTMCERAAAHGRGMRWSAVAGQYAETFTRALAKGTRRRRLSFQAQTLASRPAGWPEIDLRHVQAMTDDTGLLQHARFSIPRYADGYCLDDNARALLLMTMLEDAGTGEVAAVRGPAARYLAFVSHAFDRSSGRFRNFLSYARQWLEPCGSEDSHGRALWALGAVVGRAGDPGRHSLAGDLFHAALPAVSTFSSPRAWAYTLLGIEEYLRAFEGDSTVEALRTHLAERLFGLLRRTSKEQWPWFEDSLTYCNARLPQA
;
A
#
# COMPACT_ATOMS: atom_id res chain seq x y z
N GLU A 1 9.98 -7.02 -23.63
CA GLU A 1 9.75 -7.69 -24.91
C GLU A 1 10.20 -6.80 -26.07
N TYR A 2 9.56 -5.68 -26.38
CA TYR A 2 9.83 -4.84 -27.57
C TYR A 2 11.26 -4.28 -27.68
N VAL A 3 11.96 -4.08 -26.57
CA VAL A 3 13.39 -3.72 -26.59
C VAL A 3 14.23 -4.92 -27.05
N ILE A 4 13.89 -6.12 -26.59
CA ILE A 4 14.58 -7.35 -27.01
C ILE A 4 14.36 -7.61 -28.50
N ASP A 5 13.12 -7.38 -28.97
CA ASP A 5 12.78 -7.49 -30.40
C ASP A 5 13.49 -6.42 -31.28
N ALA A 6 13.93 -5.31 -30.68
CA ALA A 6 14.71 -4.28 -31.35
C ALA A 6 16.22 -4.62 -31.45
N LEU A 7 16.74 -5.48 -30.55
CA LEU A 7 18.19 -5.77 -30.48
C LEU A 7 18.82 -6.32 -31.76
N PRO A 8 18.20 -7.22 -32.55
CA PRO A 8 18.82 -7.69 -33.79
C PRO A 8 19.16 -6.54 -34.75
N ALA A 9 18.28 -5.56 -34.91
CA ALA A 9 18.50 -4.40 -35.76
C ALA A 9 19.57 -3.45 -35.17
N ILE A 10 19.63 -3.31 -33.86
CA ILE A 10 20.64 -2.51 -33.18
C ILE A 10 22.02 -3.16 -33.33
N LEU A 11 22.13 -4.45 -33.07
CA LEU A 11 23.39 -5.20 -33.09
C LEU A 11 23.94 -5.38 -34.53
N ALA A 12 23.08 -5.35 -35.57
CA ALA A 12 23.53 -5.35 -36.94
C ALA A 12 24.39 -4.12 -37.27
N GLU A 13 24.19 -3.00 -36.58
CA GLU A 13 24.92 -1.77 -36.80
C GLU A 13 25.96 -1.48 -35.69
N HIS A 14 25.66 -1.91 -34.46
CA HIS A 14 26.47 -1.71 -33.27
C HIS A 14 26.59 -3.02 -32.48
N PRO A 15 27.43 -3.97 -32.93
CA PRO A 15 27.52 -5.31 -32.34
C PRO A 15 28.05 -5.33 -30.90
N GLU A 16 28.72 -4.27 -30.46
CA GLU A 16 29.21 -4.11 -29.10
C GLU A 16 28.14 -3.62 -28.10
N THR A 17 26.93 -3.35 -28.54
CA THR A 17 25.84 -2.87 -27.67
C THR A 17 25.46 -3.94 -26.64
N VAL A 18 25.35 -3.54 -25.39
CA VAL A 18 24.86 -4.40 -24.30
C VAL A 18 23.57 -3.84 -23.74
N TYR A 19 22.54 -4.68 -23.64
CA TYR A 19 21.29 -4.36 -23.01
C TYR A 19 21.21 -4.93 -21.61
N ILE A 20 21.11 -4.06 -20.60
CA ILE A 20 21.03 -4.44 -19.19
C ILE A 20 19.60 -4.28 -18.72
N VAL A 21 19.00 -5.36 -18.22
CA VAL A 21 17.73 -5.36 -17.50
C VAL A 21 18.03 -5.37 -16.01
N LEU A 22 17.84 -4.23 -15.37
CA LEU A 22 18.16 -4.01 -13.96
C LEU A 22 16.92 -4.06 -13.09
N GLY A 23 16.89 -4.95 -12.11
CA GLY A 23 15.82 -5.09 -11.12
C GLY A 23 15.28 -6.50 -11.01
N ALA A 24 14.73 -6.82 -9.84
CA ALA A 24 14.07 -8.09 -9.58
C ALA A 24 12.60 -8.06 -10.03
N THR A 25 12.05 -9.22 -10.32
CA THR A 25 10.61 -9.40 -10.54
C THR A 25 9.85 -8.97 -9.27
N HIS A 26 8.78 -8.21 -9.45
CA HIS A 26 8.00 -7.69 -8.32
C HIS A 26 7.43 -8.84 -7.44
N PRO A 27 7.50 -8.77 -6.09
CA PRO A 27 7.09 -9.86 -5.21
C PRO A 27 5.69 -10.43 -5.50
N HIS A 28 4.68 -9.58 -5.75
CA HIS A 28 3.34 -10.05 -6.10
C HIS A 28 3.26 -10.78 -7.46
N VAL A 29 4.17 -10.49 -8.39
CA VAL A 29 4.26 -11.23 -9.65
C VAL A 29 4.92 -12.59 -9.40
N ILE A 30 5.95 -12.62 -8.53
CA ILE A 30 6.60 -13.88 -8.13
C ILE A 30 5.61 -14.82 -7.44
N GLU A 31 4.78 -14.29 -6.52
CA GLU A 31 3.77 -15.08 -5.82
C GLU A 31 2.72 -15.68 -6.77
N ARG A 32 2.32 -14.95 -7.81
CA ARG A 32 1.27 -15.38 -8.73
C ARG A 32 1.80 -16.25 -9.87
N ASP A 33 2.87 -15.82 -10.50
CA ASP A 33 3.36 -16.35 -11.79
C ASP A 33 4.81 -16.85 -11.70
N GLY A 34 5.47 -16.76 -10.55
CA GLY A 34 6.90 -17.04 -10.40
C GLY A 34 7.77 -16.15 -11.29
N GLU A 35 8.82 -16.71 -11.84
CA GLU A 35 9.74 -16.04 -12.75
C GLU A 35 9.37 -16.24 -14.24
N ALA A 36 8.16 -16.72 -14.53
CA ALA A 36 7.76 -17.14 -15.88
C ALA A 36 7.96 -16.01 -16.93
N TYR A 37 7.59 -14.77 -16.59
CA TYR A 37 7.76 -13.65 -17.53
C TYR A 37 9.25 -13.37 -17.84
N ARG A 38 10.12 -13.34 -16.84
CA ARG A 38 11.55 -13.14 -17.05
C ARG A 38 12.15 -14.25 -17.91
N LEU A 39 11.81 -15.51 -17.60
CA LEU A 39 12.29 -16.67 -18.38
C LEU A 39 11.80 -16.61 -19.83
N THR A 40 10.58 -16.11 -20.09
CA THR A 40 10.07 -15.86 -21.43
C THR A 40 10.93 -14.83 -22.17
N LEU A 41 11.35 -13.75 -21.51
CA LEU A 41 12.22 -12.72 -22.09
C LEU A 41 13.61 -13.27 -22.43
N GLU A 42 14.20 -14.08 -21.52
CA GLU A 42 15.49 -14.75 -21.78
C GLU A 42 15.38 -15.73 -22.95
N ALA A 43 14.29 -16.52 -23.00
CA ALA A 43 14.02 -17.44 -24.12
C ALA A 43 13.88 -16.68 -25.44
N ARG A 44 13.22 -15.50 -25.42
CA ARG A 44 13.09 -14.62 -26.57
C ARG A 44 14.45 -14.13 -27.06
N GLY A 45 15.33 -13.72 -26.13
CA GLY A 45 16.72 -13.33 -26.47
C GLY A 45 17.50 -14.44 -27.17
N ARG A 46 17.42 -15.67 -26.65
CA ARG A 46 18.03 -16.86 -27.28
C ARG A 46 17.44 -17.15 -28.67
N GLN A 47 16.12 -17.07 -28.82
CA GLN A 47 15.44 -17.28 -30.09
C GLN A 47 15.91 -16.29 -31.16
N LEU A 48 16.20 -15.05 -30.78
CA LEU A 48 16.67 -13.98 -31.67
C LEU A 48 18.19 -13.97 -31.83
N GLY A 49 18.93 -14.83 -31.11
CA GLY A 49 20.39 -14.89 -31.17
C GLY A 49 21.10 -13.66 -30.57
N VAL A 50 20.45 -12.99 -29.61
CA VAL A 50 20.96 -11.75 -28.97
C VAL A 50 21.26 -11.91 -27.48
N ASP A 51 21.13 -13.12 -26.95
CA ASP A 51 21.35 -13.41 -25.53
C ASP A 51 22.77 -13.10 -25.04
N GLY A 52 23.76 -13.21 -25.92
CA GLY A 52 25.15 -12.78 -25.62
C GLY A 52 25.30 -11.27 -25.34
N ASN A 53 24.37 -10.47 -25.80
CA ASN A 53 24.34 -9.01 -25.61
C ASN A 53 23.31 -8.54 -24.56
N MET A 54 22.72 -9.48 -23.81
CA MET A 54 21.73 -9.21 -22.79
C MET A 54 22.24 -9.61 -21.41
N ILE A 55 22.07 -8.72 -20.42
CA ILE A 55 22.41 -9.00 -19.02
C ILE A 55 21.15 -8.78 -18.16
N PHE A 56 20.66 -9.84 -17.54
CA PHE A 56 19.61 -9.75 -16.52
C PHE A 56 20.23 -9.66 -15.13
N HIS A 57 20.15 -8.48 -14.53
CA HIS A 57 20.61 -8.24 -13.17
C HIS A 57 19.40 -8.41 -12.22
N ASN A 58 19.00 -9.68 -12.02
CA ASN A 58 17.76 -10.05 -11.31
C ASN A 58 17.89 -9.93 -9.80
N ARG A 59 18.14 -8.73 -9.29
CA ARG A 59 18.11 -8.41 -7.87
C ARG A 59 17.65 -6.98 -7.64
N PHE A 60 17.14 -6.72 -6.46
CA PHE A 60 16.89 -5.34 -6.02
C PHE A 60 18.25 -4.66 -5.80
N VAL A 61 18.40 -3.45 -6.31
CA VAL A 61 19.61 -2.63 -6.17
C VAL A 61 19.35 -1.45 -5.25
N SER A 62 20.39 -1.02 -4.52
CA SER A 62 20.33 0.19 -3.71
C SER A 62 20.24 1.44 -4.60
N GLN A 63 19.95 2.59 -4.01
CA GLN A 63 19.91 3.85 -4.74
C GLN A 63 21.30 4.23 -5.27
N GLU A 64 22.35 3.93 -4.52
CA GLU A 64 23.74 4.13 -4.91
C GLU A 64 24.08 3.29 -6.13
N GLU A 65 23.81 1.99 -6.10
CA GLU A 65 24.02 1.09 -7.23
C GLU A 65 23.20 1.50 -8.46
N LEU A 66 21.91 1.89 -8.28
CA LEU A 66 21.10 2.41 -9.39
C LEU A 66 21.75 3.63 -10.04
N THR A 67 22.32 4.52 -9.23
CA THR A 67 23.01 5.72 -9.72
C THR A 67 24.27 5.35 -10.49
N GLU A 68 25.03 4.33 -10.06
CA GLU A 68 26.19 3.81 -10.78
C GLU A 68 25.81 3.23 -12.14
N PHE A 69 24.78 2.36 -12.19
CA PHE A 69 24.27 1.81 -13.44
C PHE A 69 23.79 2.90 -14.39
N LEU A 70 23.01 3.87 -13.89
CA LEU A 70 22.58 5.01 -14.69
C LEU A 70 23.77 5.83 -15.18
N SER A 71 24.78 6.03 -14.35
CA SER A 71 25.99 6.78 -14.75
C SER A 71 26.77 6.08 -15.84
N ALA A 72 26.88 4.77 -15.80
CA ALA A 72 27.57 3.95 -16.80
C ALA A 72 26.80 3.81 -18.12
N ALA A 73 25.45 3.86 -18.08
CA ALA A 73 24.64 3.69 -19.26
C ALA A 73 24.72 4.90 -20.22
N ASP A 74 24.78 4.63 -21.52
CA ASP A 74 24.69 5.67 -22.58
C ASP A 74 23.25 6.11 -22.82
N ILE A 75 22.32 5.16 -22.81
CA ILE A 75 20.90 5.37 -23.12
C ILE A 75 20.08 4.62 -22.08
N TYR A 76 19.07 5.27 -21.52
CA TYR A 76 18.08 4.65 -20.64
C TYR A 76 16.76 4.45 -21.41
N ILE A 77 16.18 3.25 -21.32
CA ILE A 77 14.94 2.92 -22.02
C ILE A 77 13.85 2.51 -21.03
N THR A 78 12.66 3.10 -21.13
CA THR A 78 11.49 2.78 -20.30
C THR A 78 10.25 2.54 -21.17
N PRO A 79 10.01 1.29 -21.61
CA PRO A 79 8.96 0.94 -22.56
C PRO A 79 7.66 0.51 -21.88
N TYR A 80 7.13 1.28 -20.92
CA TYR A 80 5.86 0.97 -20.27
C TYR A 80 4.71 0.90 -21.30
N LEU A 81 3.75 0.01 -21.05
CA LEU A 81 2.60 -0.22 -21.93
C LEU A 81 1.30 0.41 -21.44
N GLN A 82 1.32 1.07 -20.28
CA GLN A 82 0.16 1.72 -19.67
C GLN A 82 0.21 3.23 -19.91
N ALA A 83 -0.81 3.77 -20.60
CA ALA A 83 -0.87 5.19 -20.94
C ALA A 83 -1.05 6.10 -19.71
N ASP A 84 -1.77 5.63 -18.71
CA ASP A 84 -2.12 6.32 -17.48
C ASP A 84 -1.11 6.09 -16.34
N GLN A 85 0.09 5.61 -16.65
CA GLN A 85 1.20 5.59 -15.70
C GLN A 85 1.49 7.02 -15.22
N ILE A 86 1.24 7.29 -13.93
CA ILE A 86 1.30 8.66 -13.39
C ILE A 86 2.75 9.07 -13.09
N THR A 87 3.52 8.18 -12.43
CA THR A 87 4.90 8.47 -12.04
C THR A 87 5.81 7.29 -12.34
N SER A 88 7.09 7.59 -12.62
CA SER A 88 8.16 6.61 -12.73
C SER A 88 9.39 7.15 -12.03
N GLY A 89 9.72 6.57 -10.88
CA GLY A 89 10.90 6.95 -10.10
C GLY A 89 12.19 6.77 -10.90
N THR A 90 12.33 5.64 -11.60
CA THR A 90 13.53 5.35 -12.42
C THR A 90 13.68 6.30 -13.61
N LEU A 91 12.58 6.71 -14.25
CA LEU A 91 12.60 7.73 -15.28
C LEU A 91 13.04 9.10 -14.72
N ALA A 92 12.55 9.47 -13.54
CA ALA A 92 12.96 10.70 -12.86
C ALA A 92 14.46 10.68 -12.53
N TYR A 93 14.99 9.57 -12.04
CA TYR A 93 16.42 9.41 -11.78
C TYR A 93 17.26 9.50 -13.06
N ALA A 94 16.85 8.83 -14.15
CA ALA A 94 17.55 8.86 -15.42
C ALA A 94 17.61 10.27 -16.02
N ALA A 95 16.45 10.98 -16.05
CA ALA A 95 16.36 12.35 -16.51
C ALA A 95 17.14 13.31 -15.59
N GLY A 96 17.03 13.12 -14.26
CA GLY A 96 17.76 13.91 -13.27
C GLY A 96 19.28 13.74 -13.34
N ALA A 97 19.75 12.54 -13.69
CA ALA A 97 21.16 12.23 -13.96
C ALA A 97 21.64 12.73 -15.33
N GLY A 98 20.77 13.32 -16.13
CA GLY A 98 21.12 13.84 -17.46
C GLY A 98 21.40 12.74 -18.48
N LYS A 99 20.67 11.63 -18.44
CA LYS A 99 20.82 10.56 -19.41
C LYS A 99 19.98 10.80 -20.66
N ALA A 100 20.44 10.28 -21.81
CA ALA A 100 19.59 10.15 -22.99
C ALA A 100 18.50 9.12 -22.70
N VAL A 101 17.25 9.51 -22.87
CA VAL A 101 16.10 8.67 -22.53
C VAL A 101 15.24 8.39 -23.76
N ILE A 102 14.89 7.11 -23.94
CA ILE A 102 13.84 6.67 -24.89
C ILE A 102 12.69 6.10 -24.07
N SER A 103 11.47 6.55 -24.33
CA SER A 103 10.28 6.12 -23.58
C SER A 103 9.07 5.95 -24.50
N THR A 104 8.10 5.14 -24.07
CA THR A 104 6.74 5.18 -24.61
C THR A 104 5.99 6.42 -24.08
N PRO A 105 4.95 6.92 -24.79
CA PRO A 105 4.36 8.22 -24.52
C PRO A 105 3.27 8.19 -23.44
N TYR A 106 3.55 7.60 -22.26
CA TYR A 106 2.66 7.73 -21.11
C TYR A 106 2.70 9.15 -20.50
N THR A 107 1.71 9.51 -19.73
CA THR A 107 1.46 10.90 -19.30
C THR A 107 2.71 11.55 -18.69
N TYR A 108 3.35 10.91 -17.71
CA TYR A 108 4.53 11.46 -17.06
C TYR A 108 5.74 11.57 -17.99
N ALA A 109 5.94 10.59 -18.90
CA ALA A 109 7.04 10.65 -19.86
C ALA A 109 6.87 11.78 -20.87
N ARG A 110 5.64 12.05 -21.34
CA ARG A 110 5.38 13.19 -22.24
C ARG A 110 5.76 14.52 -21.61
N GLU A 111 5.47 14.70 -20.34
CA GLU A 111 5.78 15.91 -19.59
C GLU A 111 7.28 16.04 -19.32
N LEU A 112 7.88 14.99 -18.75
CA LEU A 112 9.28 15.00 -18.32
C LEU A 112 10.24 15.10 -19.50
N LEU A 113 9.96 14.40 -20.60
CA LEU A 113 10.85 14.31 -21.77
C LEU A 113 10.54 15.36 -22.86
N ALA A 114 9.62 16.28 -22.62
CA ALA A 114 9.34 17.40 -23.53
C ALA A 114 10.60 18.23 -23.83
N ASP A 115 10.51 19.13 -24.81
CA ASP A 115 11.56 20.10 -25.17
C ASP A 115 12.93 19.47 -25.50
N GLY A 116 12.92 18.24 -26.03
CA GLY A 116 14.14 17.53 -26.43
C GLY A 116 14.96 17.00 -25.27
N ARG A 117 14.34 16.75 -24.10
CA ARG A 117 14.96 16.09 -22.94
C ARG A 117 14.98 14.56 -23.06
N GLY A 118 14.27 14.01 -24.04
CA GLY A 118 14.25 12.59 -24.36
C GLY A 118 13.49 12.34 -25.67
N VAL A 119 13.34 11.08 -26.05
CA VAL A 119 12.61 10.64 -27.23
C VAL A 119 11.41 9.81 -26.83
N LEU A 120 10.27 10.06 -27.47
CA LEU A 120 9.07 9.26 -27.32
C LEU A 120 8.87 8.38 -28.57
N VAL A 121 8.74 7.08 -28.36
CA VAL A 121 8.49 6.09 -29.40
C VAL A 121 7.05 5.55 -29.28
N PRO A 122 6.42 5.12 -30.39
CA PRO A 122 5.08 4.52 -30.33
C PRO A 122 5.06 3.28 -29.44
N TRP A 123 3.86 2.97 -28.92
CA TRP A 123 3.62 1.76 -28.16
C TRP A 123 3.90 0.51 -29.02
N ARG A 124 4.57 -0.49 -28.42
CA ARG A 124 4.83 -1.80 -29.04
C ARG A 124 5.57 -1.74 -30.37
N ASP A 125 6.35 -0.71 -30.62
CA ASP A 125 7.11 -0.52 -31.85
C ASP A 125 8.61 -0.75 -31.62
N SER A 126 9.06 -2.00 -31.79
CA SER A 126 10.47 -2.39 -31.70
C SER A 126 11.32 -1.72 -32.78
N GLY A 127 10.75 -1.49 -33.96
CA GLY A 127 11.45 -0.79 -35.07
C GLY A 127 11.73 0.67 -34.73
N ALA A 128 10.77 1.38 -34.13
CA ALA A 128 11.01 2.75 -33.62
C ALA A 128 12.07 2.78 -32.52
N ILE A 129 12.04 1.83 -31.60
CA ILE A 129 13.07 1.70 -30.55
C ILE A 129 14.46 1.52 -31.19
N ALA A 130 14.58 0.59 -32.14
CA ALA A 130 15.85 0.33 -32.83
C ALA A 130 16.38 1.57 -33.55
N ARG A 131 15.54 2.25 -34.36
CA ARG A 131 15.94 3.47 -35.07
C ARG A 131 16.44 4.57 -34.13
N GLU A 132 15.77 4.80 -32.99
CA GLU A 132 16.15 5.84 -32.05
C GLU A 132 17.44 5.47 -31.29
N VAL A 133 17.62 4.22 -30.89
CA VAL A 133 18.86 3.74 -30.24
C VAL A 133 20.03 3.93 -31.21
N VAL A 134 19.94 3.40 -32.44
CA VAL A 134 20.98 3.55 -33.46
C VAL A 134 21.25 5.03 -33.77
N GLY A 135 20.19 5.84 -33.91
CA GLY A 135 20.32 7.27 -34.15
C GLY A 135 21.05 8.01 -33.04
N LEU A 136 20.77 7.68 -31.77
CA LEU A 136 21.46 8.28 -30.61
C LEU A 136 22.90 7.76 -30.43
N ILE A 137 23.21 6.53 -30.84
CA ILE A 137 24.59 6.01 -30.81
C ILE A 137 25.41 6.72 -31.90
N ARG A 138 24.90 6.83 -33.11
CA ARG A 138 25.59 7.48 -34.25
C ARG A 138 25.78 8.98 -34.07
N ASP A 139 24.74 9.68 -33.60
CA ASP A 139 24.78 11.13 -33.41
C ASP A 139 25.07 11.48 -31.93
N GLY A 140 26.34 11.42 -31.57
CA GLY A 140 26.80 11.80 -30.24
C GLY A 140 26.52 13.25 -29.87
N SER A 141 26.40 14.16 -30.87
CA SER A 141 26.06 15.57 -30.63
C SER A 141 24.59 15.72 -30.22
N ARG A 142 23.68 15.04 -30.93
CA ARG A 142 22.25 14.97 -30.57
C ARG A 142 22.07 14.36 -29.16
N ARG A 143 22.75 13.24 -28.91
CA ARG A 143 22.72 12.58 -27.59
C ARG A 143 23.22 13.52 -26.49
N LYS A 144 24.36 14.18 -26.69
CA LYS A 144 24.92 15.14 -25.71
C LYS A 144 23.96 16.30 -25.43
N THR A 145 23.40 16.91 -26.47
CA THR A 145 22.42 18.00 -26.32
C THR A 145 21.19 17.56 -25.51
N MET A 146 20.69 16.35 -25.76
CA MET A 146 19.59 15.76 -24.99
C MET A 146 19.97 15.59 -23.51
N CYS A 147 21.14 15.04 -23.22
CA CYS A 147 21.65 14.87 -21.87
C CYS A 147 21.78 16.22 -21.13
N GLU A 148 22.30 17.24 -21.80
CA GLU A 148 22.45 18.59 -21.22
C GLU A 148 21.10 19.22 -20.88
N ARG A 149 20.09 19.07 -21.75
CA ARG A 149 18.70 19.54 -21.49
C ARG A 149 18.06 18.79 -20.34
N ALA A 150 18.20 17.47 -20.29
CA ALA A 150 17.70 16.65 -19.19
C ALA A 150 18.37 17.04 -17.86
N ALA A 151 19.70 17.18 -17.83
CA ALA A 151 20.43 17.61 -16.64
C ALA A 151 20.05 19.02 -16.18
N ALA A 152 19.81 19.95 -17.12
CA ALA A 152 19.36 21.30 -16.79
C ALA A 152 17.99 21.28 -16.09
N HIS A 153 17.05 20.51 -16.62
CA HIS A 153 15.73 20.32 -16.01
C HIS A 153 15.83 19.61 -14.65
N GLY A 154 16.65 18.55 -14.57
CA GLY A 154 16.89 17.77 -13.35
C GLY A 154 17.42 18.59 -12.16
N ARG A 155 18.12 19.68 -12.41
CA ARG A 155 18.54 20.61 -11.33
C ARG A 155 17.33 21.19 -10.58
N GLY A 156 16.23 21.47 -11.28
CA GLY A 156 14.97 21.93 -10.68
C GLY A 156 14.20 20.88 -9.91
N MET A 157 14.51 19.60 -10.13
CA MET A 157 13.88 18.46 -9.45
C MET A 157 14.58 18.07 -8.15
N ARG A 158 15.71 18.67 -7.81
CA ARG A 158 16.41 18.41 -6.54
C ARG A 158 15.56 18.86 -5.36
N TRP A 159 15.62 18.11 -4.26
CA TRP A 159 14.86 18.43 -3.05
C TRP A 159 15.06 19.86 -2.56
N SER A 160 16.27 20.41 -2.65
CA SER A 160 16.55 21.81 -2.29
C SER A 160 15.80 22.82 -3.16
N ALA A 161 15.70 22.57 -4.47
CA ALA A 161 14.96 23.43 -5.39
C ALA A 161 13.45 23.31 -5.18
N VAL A 162 12.95 22.08 -5.01
CA VAL A 162 11.55 21.80 -4.73
C VAL A 162 11.13 22.41 -3.39
N ALA A 163 11.93 22.27 -2.34
CA ALA A 163 11.69 22.90 -1.04
C ALA A 163 11.60 24.43 -1.15
N GLY A 164 12.48 25.05 -1.96
CA GLY A 164 12.39 26.48 -2.27
C GLY A 164 11.05 26.86 -2.89
N GLN A 165 10.58 26.11 -3.89
CA GLN A 165 9.28 26.36 -4.54
C GLN A 165 8.10 26.19 -3.57
N TYR A 166 8.16 25.23 -2.66
CA TYR A 166 7.15 25.08 -1.59
C TYR A 166 7.17 26.30 -0.65
N ALA A 167 8.35 26.74 -0.20
CA ALA A 167 8.50 27.88 0.67
C ALA A 167 7.94 29.17 0.02
N GLU A 168 8.25 29.41 -1.26
CA GLU A 168 7.69 30.52 -2.03
C GLU A 168 6.16 30.42 -2.16
N THR A 169 5.65 29.20 -2.40
CA THR A 169 4.21 28.96 -2.52
C THR A 169 3.50 29.23 -1.20
N PHE A 170 4.07 28.78 -0.08
CA PHE A 170 3.55 29.07 1.26
C PHE A 170 3.59 30.57 1.57
N THR A 171 4.68 31.26 1.23
CA THR A 171 4.80 32.72 1.40
C THR A 171 3.74 33.46 0.58
N ARG A 172 3.54 33.06 -0.68
CA ARG A 172 2.47 33.63 -1.54
C ARG A 172 1.08 33.34 -1.01
N ALA A 173 0.84 32.14 -0.48
CA ALA A 173 -0.43 31.76 0.11
C ALA A 173 -0.73 32.56 1.37
N LEU A 174 0.26 32.76 2.25
CA LEU A 174 0.15 33.63 3.43
C LEU A 174 -0.14 35.10 3.05
N ALA A 175 0.58 35.63 2.07
CA ALA A 175 0.34 36.98 1.58
C ALA A 175 -1.05 37.19 0.97
N LYS A 176 -1.57 36.17 0.26
CA LYS A 176 -2.95 36.22 -0.27
C LYS A 176 -4.01 35.94 0.80
N GLY A 177 -3.67 35.17 1.83
CA GLY A 177 -4.57 34.80 2.93
C GLY A 177 -5.02 36.03 3.75
N THR A 178 -4.22 37.07 3.81
CA THR A 178 -4.57 38.34 4.51
C THR A 178 -5.69 39.12 3.81
N ARG A 179 -6.00 38.84 2.54
CA ARG A 179 -7.06 39.48 1.76
C ARG A 179 -8.36 38.69 1.62
N ARG A 180 -8.36 37.39 1.99
CA ARG A 180 -9.61 36.65 2.04
C ARG A 180 -10.40 37.13 3.25
N ARG A 181 -11.65 37.63 3.01
CA ARG A 181 -12.69 37.69 4.03
C ARG A 181 -12.41 36.54 5.00
N ARG A 182 -12.14 36.84 6.25
CA ARG A 182 -12.26 35.87 7.33
C ARG A 182 -13.68 35.32 7.27
N LEU A 183 -13.91 34.25 6.50
CA LEU A 183 -14.72 33.23 7.05
C LEU A 183 -13.98 32.91 8.34
N SER A 184 -14.54 33.31 9.46
CA SER A 184 -13.98 33.01 10.76
C SER A 184 -14.12 31.52 10.94
N PHE A 185 -13.21 30.79 10.32
CA PHE A 185 -12.82 29.49 10.84
C PHE A 185 -12.09 29.87 12.13
N GLN A 186 -12.86 30.10 13.18
CA GLN A 186 -12.35 29.89 14.51
C GLN A 186 -11.86 28.44 14.45
N ALA A 187 -10.55 28.24 14.44
CA ALA A 187 -9.98 26.92 14.70
C ALA A 187 -10.52 26.53 16.07
N GLN A 188 -11.60 25.76 16.06
CA GLN A 188 -12.18 25.25 17.29
C GLN A 188 -11.24 24.14 17.73
N THR A 189 -10.31 24.47 18.60
CA THR A 189 -9.54 23.47 19.35
C THR A 189 -10.53 22.65 20.18
N LEU A 190 -10.21 21.39 20.47
CA LEU A 190 -10.99 20.53 21.37
C LEU A 190 -11.32 21.22 22.70
N ALA A 191 -10.50 22.18 23.14
CA ALA A 191 -10.70 22.99 24.35
C ALA A 191 -11.71 24.13 24.16
N SER A 192 -12.02 24.58 22.94
CA SER A 192 -12.88 25.73 22.65
C SER A 192 -14.30 25.36 22.18
N ARG A 193 -14.58 24.07 22.03
CA ARG A 193 -15.92 23.54 21.75
C ARG A 193 -16.44 22.80 22.97
N PRO A 194 -17.54 23.20 23.56
CA PRO A 194 -18.42 22.23 24.22
C PRO A 194 -18.87 21.29 23.09
N ALA A 195 -18.52 20.02 23.24
CA ALA A 195 -18.52 19.04 22.18
C ALA A 195 -19.92 18.73 21.65
N GLY A 196 -20.36 19.40 20.62
CA GLY A 196 -21.28 18.79 19.68
C GLY A 196 -20.43 18.02 18.68
N TRP A 197 -20.19 16.75 18.91
CA TRP A 197 -19.69 15.88 17.87
C TRP A 197 -20.72 15.90 16.72
N PRO A 198 -20.29 15.90 15.42
CA PRO A 198 -21.22 15.77 14.32
C PRO A 198 -22.05 14.50 14.50
N GLU A 199 -23.30 14.54 14.11
CA GLU A 199 -24.14 13.35 14.08
C GLU A 199 -23.46 12.24 13.24
N ILE A 200 -23.56 11.01 13.72
CA ILE A 200 -22.93 9.88 13.05
C ILE A 200 -23.75 9.54 11.81
N ASP A 201 -23.13 9.66 10.64
CA ASP A 201 -23.76 9.33 9.34
C ASP A 201 -23.32 7.95 8.87
N LEU A 202 -24.24 6.99 8.94
CA LEU A 202 -24.01 5.61 8.53
C LEU A 202 -24.37 5.32 7.06
N ARG A 203 -24.83 6.31 6.28
CA ARG A 203 -25.30 6.10 4.89
C ARG A 203 -24.26 5.42 4.02
N HIS A 204 -23.00 5.79 4.16
CA HIS A 204 -21.92 5.16 3.39
C HIS A 204 -21.69 3.70 3.82
N VAL A 205 -21.66 3.42 5.11
CA VAL A 205 -21.55 2.06 5.64
C VAL A 205 -22.70 1.19 5.16
N GLN A 206 -23.94 1.73 5.18
CA GLN A 206 -25.13 1.05 4.66
C GLN A 206 -25.01 0.77 3.16
N ALA A 207 -24.56 1.74 2.37
CA ALA A 207 -24.36 1.58 0.92
C ALA A 207 -23.29 0.52 0.58
N MET A 208 -22.28 0.37 1.44
CA MET A 208 -21.21 -0.61 1.30
C MET A 208 -21.58 -2.01 1.84
N THR A 209 -22.74 -2.16 2.49
CA THR A 209 -23.15 -3.39 3.17
C THR A 209 -24.24 -4.09 2.39
N ASP A 210 -24.02 -5.36 2.06
CA ASP A 210 -25.06 -6.25 1.51
C ASP A 210 -25.45 -7.37 2.50
N ASP A 211 -26.05 -8.45 2.03
CA ASP A 211 -26.47 -9.58 2.85
C ASP A 211 -25.32 -10.48 3.34
N THR A 212 -24.12 -10.30 2.79
CA THR A 212 -22.90 -11.04 3.18
C THR A 212 -22.11 -10.29 4.24
N GLY A 213 -21.92 -8.97 4.05
CA GLY A 213 -21.11 -8.13 4.94
C GLY A 213 -20.78 -6.79 4.33
N LEU A 214 -19.72 -6.16 4.83
CA LEU A 214 -19.17 -4.91 4.30
C LEU A 214 -18.25 -5.21 3.12
N LEU A 215 -18.53 -4.62 1.95
CA LEU A 215 -17.68 -4.66 0.77
C LEU A 215 -16.37 -3.91 1.00
N GLN A 216 -15.27 -4.44 0.46
CA GLN A 216 -13.92 -3.96 0.77
C GLN A 216 -13.63 -2.57 0.22
N HIS A 217 -14.04 -2.27 -1.01
CA HIS A 217 -13.70 -1.01 -1.67
C HIS A 217 -14.89 -0.36 -2.37
N ALA A 218 -14.78 0.95 -2.56
CA ALA A 218 -15.68 1.76 -3.38
C ALA A 218 -14.88 2.64 -4.35
N ARG A 219 -15.51 3.00 -5.46
CA ARG A 219 -15.07 4.13 -6.28
C ARG A 219 -15.95 5.32 -5.93
N PHE A 220 -15.40 6.28 -5.20
CA PHE A 220 -16.17 7.31 -4.50
C PHE A 220 -17.19 6.68 -3.52
N SER A 221 -18.48 6.82 -3.77
CA SER A 221 -19.56 6.21 -2.97
C SER A 221 -20.14 4.93 -3.56
N ILE A 222 -19.61 4.43 -4.69
CA ILE A 222 -20.15 3.27 -5.43
C ILE A 222 -19.33 2.04 -5.09
N PRO A 223 -19.92 0.98 -4.49
CA PRO A 223 -19.24 -0.26 -4.13
C PRO A 223 -18.61 -0.96 -5.34
N ARG A 224 -17.42 -1.52 -5.14
CA ARG A 224 -16.71 -2.33 -6.14
C ARG A 224 -16.84 -3.81 -5.80
N TYR A 225 -17.78 -4.47 -6.44
CA TYR A 225 -18.06 -5.89 -6.21
C TYR A 225 -16.88 -6.81 -6.56
N ALA A 226 -16.05 -6.41 -7.52
CA ALA A 226 -14.90 -7.21 -7.93
C ALA A 226 -13.87 -7.44 -6.81
N ASP A 227 -13.82 -6.55 -5.81
CA ASP A 227 -12.87 -6.65 -4.70
C ASP A 227 -13.41 -7.54 -3.55
N GLY A 228 -14.71 -7.87 -3.57
CA GLY A 228 -15.34 -8.72 -2.56
C GLY A 228 -15.32 -8.12 -1.15
N TYR A 229 -15.00 -8.94 -0.17
CA TYR A 229 -15.05 -8.62 1.26
C TYR A 229 -13.74 -8.97 1.94
N CYS A 230 -13.42 -8.28 3.05
CA CYS A 230 -12.37 -8.73 3.93
C CYS A 230 -12.80 -8.75 5.41
N LEU A 231 -12.21 -9.66 6.16
CA LEU A 231 -12.43 -9.78 7.60
C LEU A 231 -12.06 -8.51 8.35
N ASP A 232 -10.95 -7.87 7.98
CA ASP A 232 -10.44 -6.68 8.63
C ASP A 232 -11.47 -5.54 8.66
N ASP A 233 -12.15 -5.30 7.53
CA ASP A 233 -13.20 -4.29 7.43
C ASP A 233 -14.48 -4.71 8.15
N ASN A 234 -14.88 -5.97 8.04
CA ASN A 234 -16.07 -6.48 8.72
C ASN A 234 -15.89 -6.51 10.25
N ALA A 235 -14.70 -6.79 10.75
CA ALA A 235 -14.37 -6.69 12.19
C ALA A 235 -14.44 -5.23 12.67
N ARG A 236 -13.91 -4.27 11.91
CA ARG A 236 -14.05 -2.84 12.24
C ARG A 236 -15.50 -2.36 12.21
N ALA A 237 -16.28 -2.84 11.23
CA ALA A 237 -17.70 -2.52 11.15
C ALA A 237 -18.49 -3.13 12.31
N LEU A 238 -18.18 -4.37 12.72
CA LEU A 238 -18.76 -5.01 13.92
C LEU A 238 -18.45 -4.19 15.18
N LEU A 239 -17.17 -3.80 15.37
CA LEU A 239 -16.76 -2.97 16.49
C LEU A 239 -17.52 -1.63 16.51
N LEU A 240 -17.62 -0.95 15.36
CA LEU A 240 -18.39 0.29 15.25
C LEU A 240 -19.84 0.12 15.67
N MET A 241 -20.53 -0.88 15.12
CA MET A 241 -21.94 -1.12 15.47
C MET A 241 -22.13 -1.45 16.95
N THR A 242 -21.22 -2.24 17.53
CA THR A 242 -21.25 -2.59 18.94
C THR A 242 -21.06 -1.35 19.84
N MET A 243 -20.12 -0.46 19.49
CA MET A 243 -19.89 0.78 20.23
C MET A 243 -21.07 1.76 20.12
N LEU A 244 -21.72 1.85 18.95
CA LEU A 244 -22.89 2.68 18.75
C LEU A 244 -24.11 2.18 19.54
N GLU A 245 -24.29 0.87 19.60
CA GLU A 245 -25.35 0.24 20.40
C GLU A 245 -25.13 0.52 21.89
N ASP A 246 -23.89 0.35 22.41
CA ASP A 246 -23.52 0.61 23.80
C ASP A 246 -23.70 2.09 24.17
N ALA A 247 -23.33 3.00 23.27
CA ALA A 247 -23.49 4.44 23.46
C ALA A 247 -24.95 4.92 23.36
N GLY A 248 -25.90 4.05 22.96
CA GLY A 248 -27.29 4.42 22.74
C GLY A 248 -27.48 5.44 21.60
N THR A 249 -26.52 5.54 20.69
CA THR A 249 -26.55 6.47 19.56
C THR A 249 -27.03 5.77 18.28
N GLY A 250 -28.00 6.38 17.59
CA GLY A 250 -28.59 5.87 16.35
C GLY A 250 -29.91 5.09 16.57
N GLU A 251 -30.63 4.84 15.47
CA GLU A 251 -31.81 3.97 15.51
C GLU A 251 -31.37 2.53 15.78
N VAL A 252 -31.98 1.89 16.78
CA VAL A 252 -31.66 0.52 17.21
C VAL A 252 -31.64 -0.47 16.04
N ALA A 253 -32.58 -0.34 15.10
CA ALA A 253 -32.65 -1.18 13.92
C ALA A 253 -31.51 -0.98 12.95
N ALA A 254 -31.02 0.26 12.81
CA ALA A 254 -29.89 0.61 11.93
C ALA A 254 -28.53 0.06 12.42
N VAL A 255 -28.45 -0.32 13.70
CA VAL A 255 -27.22 -0.82 14.34
C VAL A 255 -27.27 -2.34 14.53
N ARG A 256 -28.35 -2.89 15.07
CA ARG A 256 -28.45 -4.32 15.44
C ARG A 256 -28.41 -5.26 14.26
N GLY A 257 -29.12 -4.94 13.18
CA GLY A 257 -29.12 -5.75 11.97
C GLY A 257 -27.74 -5.89 11.33
N PRO A 258 -27.06 -4.79 11.03
CA PRO A 258 -25.67 -4.82 10.56
C PRO A 258 -24.70 -5.49 11.53
N ALA A 259 -24.80 -5.27 12.85
CA ALA A 259 -23.96 -5.94 13.84
C ALA A 259 -24.06 -7.47 13.77
N ALA A 260 -25.28 -8.00 13.66
CA ALA A 260 -25.50 -9.45 13.51
C ALA A 260 -24.90 -9.99 12.21
N ARG A 261 -25.01 -9.25 11.11
CA ARG A 261 -24.44 -9.61 9.80
C ARG A 261 -22.91 -9.63 9.82
N TYR A 262 -22.29 -8.62 10.40
CA TYR A 262 -20.81 -8.58 10.51
C TYR A 262 -20.29 -9.66 11.45
N LEU A 263 -21.01 -9.98 12.53
CA LEU A 263 -20.63 -11.10 13.40
C LEU A 263 -20.77 -12.45 12.66
N ALA A 264 -21.81 -12.61 11.85
CA ALA A 264 -21.96 -13.79 11.00
C ALA A 264 -20.81 -13.93 9.99
N PHE A 265 -20.36 -12.80 9.41
CA PHE A 265 -19.18 -12.79 8.53
C PHE A 265 -17.92 -13.21 9.30
N VAL A 266 -17.66 -12.62 10.47
CA VAL A 266 -16.52 -12.99 11.33
C VAL A 266 -16.57 -14.48 11.69
N SER A 267 -17.74 -14.99 12.04
CA SER A 267 -17.95 -16.42 12.34
C SER A 267 -17.64 -17.30 11.13
N HIS A 268 -18.10 -16.91 9.93
CA HIS A 268 -17.83 -17.64 8.68
C HIS A 268 -16.34 -17.61 8.29
N ALA A 269 -15.63 -16.55 8.64
CA ALA A 269 -14.19 -16.42 8.36
C ALA A 269 -13.34 -17.34 9.25
N PHE A 270 -13.86 -17.81 10.39
CA PHE A 270 -13.10 -18.62 11.33
C PHE A 270 -12.98 -20.07 10.87
N ASP A 271 -11.77 -20.54 10.74
CA ASP A 271 -11.47 -21.94 10.49
C ASP A 271 -11.13 -22.65 11.81
N ARG A 272 -12.05 -23.49 12.27
CA ARG A 272 -11.90 -24.22 13.53
C ARG A 272 -10.75 -25.23 13.52
N SER A 273 -10.34 -25.72 12.36
CA SER A 273 -9.27 -26.70 12.25
C SER A 273 -7.89 -26.09 12.51
N SER A 274 -7.67 -24.86 12.07
CA SER A 274 -6.42 -24.12 12.26
C SER A 274 -6.45 -23.17 13.46
N GLY A 275 -7.62 -22.85 14.00
CA GLY A 275 -7.79 -21.80 15.01
C GLY A 275 -7.56 -20.37 14.48
N ARG A 276 -7.55 -20.20 13.15
CA ARG A 276 -7.24 -18.94 12.48
C ARG A 276 -8.42 -18.43 11.67
N PHE A 277 -8.43 -17.13 11.44
CA PHE A 277 -9.36 -16.51 10.52
C PHE A 277 -8.75 -16.43 9.11
N ARG A 278 -9.61 -16.57 8.09
CA ARG A 278 -9.34 -16.16 6.70
C ARG A 278 -9.67 -14.68 6.56
N ASN A 279 -9.04 -13.97 5.62
CA ASN A 279 -9.28 -12.53 5.47
C ASN A 279 -10.10 -12.19 4.23
N PHE A 280 -9.74 -12.71 3.05
CA PHE A 280 -10.33 -12.28 1.79
C PHE A 280 -11.38 -13.25 1.26
N LEU A 281 -12.61 -12.75 1.06
CA LEU A 281 -13.74 -13.47 0.48
C LEU A 281 -14.12 -12.79 -0.84
N SER A 282 -14.16 -13.55 -1.95
CA SER A 282 -14.63 -13.02 -3.24
C SER A 282 -16.12 -12.64 -3.18
N TYR A 283 -16.60 -11.84 -4.14
CA TYR A 283 -18.01 -11.53 -4.27
C TYR A 283 -18.88 -12.79 -4.54
N ALA A 284 -18.28 -13.83 -5.14
CA ALA A 284 -18.89 -15.15 -5.30
C ALA A 284 -18.87 -16.01 -4.01
N ARG A 285 -18.53 -15.43 -2.86
CA ARG A 285 -18.45 -16.08 -1.53
C ARG A 285 -17.48 -17.26 -1.47
N GLN A 286 -16.35 -17.14 -2.16
CA GLN A 286 -15.26 -18.11 -2.10
C GLN A 286 -14.07 -17.48 -1.37
N TRP A 287 -13.51 -18.20 -0.40
CA TRP A 287 -12.29 -17.77 0.28
C TRP A 287 -11.11 -17.79 -0.68
N LEU A 288 -10.36 -16.70 -0.73
CA LEU A 288 -9.24 -16.52 -1.64
C LEU A 288 -7.90 -16.99 -1.02
N GLU A 289 -7.91 -17.28 0.27
CA GLU A 289 -6.73 -17.73 1.02
C GLU A 289 -7.13 -18.71 2.13
N PRO A 290 -6.26 -19.64 2.51
CA PRO A 290 -6.54 -20.59 3.60
C PRO A 290 -6.43 -19.93 4.98
N CYS A 291 -5.63 -18.87 5.13
CA CYS A 291 -5.35 -18.19 6.39
C CYS A 291 -5.06 -16.71 6.13
N GLY A 292 -5.68 -15.82 6.88
CA GLY A 292 -5.45 -14.39 6.84
C GLY A 292 -4.23 -13.95 7.67
N SER A 293 -3.95 -12.64 7.63
CA SER A 293 -2.84 -12.04 8.36
C SER A 293 -3.02 -12.11 9.88
N GLU A 294 -1.92 -11.94 10.62
CA GLU A 294 -1.97 -11.78 12.09
C GLU A 294 -2.79 -10.56 12.49
N ASP A 295 -2.68 -9.48 11.73
CA ASP A 295 -3.39 -8.22 11.99
C ASP A 295 -4.91 -8.35 11.83
N SER A 296 -5.39 -9.02 10.78
CA SER A 296 -6.82 -9.27 10.59
C SER A 296 -7.38 -10.16 11.70
N HIS A 297 -6.60 -11.14 12.15
CA HIS A 297 -6.94 -12.00 13.28
C HIS A 297 -7.03 -11.19 14.60
N GLY A 298 -6.06 -10.35 14.91
CA GLY A 298 -6.08 -9.48 16.08
C GLY A 298 -7.26 -8.51 16.07
N ARG A 299 -7.61 -7.93 14.92
CA ARG A 299 -8.79 -7.06 14.77
C ARG A 299 -10.10 -7.82 15.00
N ALA A 300 -10.20 -9.05 14.53
CA ALA A 300 -11.36 -9.90 14.79
C ALA A 300 -11.49 -10.16 16.31
N LEU A 301 -10.41 -10.47 17.00
CA LEU A 301 -10.41 -10.62 18.46
C LEU A 301 -10.84 -9.34 19.19
N TRP A 302 -10.38 -8.16 18.72
CA TRP A 302 -10.85 -6.90 19.30
C TRP A 302 -12.36 -6.71 19.14
N ALA A 303 -12.89 -6.94 17.94
CA ALA A 303 -14.31 -6.82 17.68
C ALA A 303 -15.13 -7.83 18.50
N LEU A 304 -14.68 -9.09 18.58
CA LEU A 304 -15.32 -10.14 19.36
C LEU A 304 -15.32 -9.82 20.86
N GLY A 305 -14.17 -9.37 21.40
CA GLY A 305 -14.07 -8.92 22.80
C GLY A 305 -15.02 -7.78 23.11
N ALA A 306 -15.15 -6.79 22.19
CA ALA A 306 -16.08 -5.69 22.35
C ALA A 306 -17.55 -6.17 22.34
N VAL A 307 -17.91 -7.13 21.48
CA VAL A 307 -19.26 -7.73 21.50
C VAL A 307 -19.53 -8.40 22.86
N VAL A 308 -18.57 -9.16 23.38
CA VAL A 308 -18.69 -9.80 24.69
C VAL A 308 -18.86 -8.77 25.82
N GLY A 309 -18.03 -7.72 25.83
CA GLY A 309 -18.04 -6.73 26.90
C GLY A 309 -19.19 -5.72 26.85
N ARG A 310 -19.86 -5.55 25.70
CA ARG A 310 -20.77 -4.42 25.47
C ARG A 310 -22.14 -4.80 24.87
N ALA A 311 -22.27 -5.90 24.14
CA ALA A 311 -23.53 -6.20 23.47
C ALA A 311 -24.62 -6.68 24.44
N GLY A 312 -25.79 -6.05 24.37
CA GLY A 312 -26.95 -6.44 25.15
C GLY A 312 -27.70 -7.65 24.62
N ASP A 313 -27.32 -8.20 23.45
CA ASP A 313 -27.97 -9.35 22.83
C ASP A 313 -27.30 -10.67 23.25
N PRO A 314 -28.03 -11.59 23.97
CA PRO A 314 -27.40 -12.82 24.48
C PRO A 314 -26.87 -13.75 23.40
N GLY A 315 -27.48 -13.79 22.23
CA GLY A 315 -27.05 -14.66 21.12
C GLY A 315 -25.74 -14.19 20.52
N ARG A 316 -25.61 -12.88 20.29
CA ARG A 316 -24.35 -12.28 19.82
C ARG A 316 -23.23 -12.42 20.84
N HIS A 317 -23.56 -12.19 22.11
CA HIS A 317 -22.61 -12.33 23.23
C HIS A 317 -22.06 -13.76 23.30
N SER A 318 -22.94 -14.78 23.26
CA SER A 318 -22.51 -16.19 23.33
C SER A 318 -21.65 -16.58 22.15
N LEU A 319 -22.09 -16.28 20.90
CA LEU A 319 -21.32 -16.61 19.70
C LEU A 319 -19.95 -15.90 19.67
N ALA A 320 -19.90 -14.64 20.08
CA ALA A 320 -18.64 -13.89 20.12
C ALA A 320 -17.68 -14.45 21.17
N GLY A 321 -18.19 -14.87 22.34
CA GLY A 321 -17.40 -15.52 23.38
C GLY A 321 -16.79 -16.83 22.92
N ASP A 322 -17.59 -17.70 22.29
CA ASP A 322 -17.13 -18.97 21.73
C ASP A 322 -16.02 -18.78 20.68
N LEU A 323 -16.20 -17.81 19.78
CA LEU A 323 -15.21 -17.50 18.75
C LEU A 323 -13.94 -16.87 19.34
N PHE A 324 -14.10 -15.96 20.30
CA PHE A 324 -12.97 -15.33 21.01
C PHE A 324 -12.08 -16.38 21.65
N HIS A 325 -12.65 -17.29 22.45
CA HIS A 325 -11.90 -18.35 23.10
C HIS A 325 -11.24 -19.31 22.10
N ALA A 326 -11.94 -19.67 21.03
CA ALA A 326 -11.42 -20.59 20.02
C ALA A 326 -10.24 -19.97 19.22
N ALA A 327 -10.28 -18.65 19.00
CA ALA A 327 -9.28 -17.94 18.18
C ALA A 327 -8.08 -17.43 19.03
N LEU A 328 -8.28 -17.17 20.31
CA LEU A 328 -7.28 -16.52 21.19
C LEU A 328 -5.94 -17.27 21.27
N PRO A 329 -5.86 -18.61 21.36
CA PRO A 329 -4.60 -19.35 21.48
C PRO A 329 -3.61 -19.12 20.34
N ALA A 330 -4.09 -18.86 19.12
CA ALA A 330 -3.23 -18.63 17.95
C ALA A 330 -2.30 -17.43 18.12
N VAL A 331 -2.69 -16.43 18.92
CA VAL A 331 -1.93 -15.19 19.11
C VAL A 331 -0.58 -15.40 19.78
N SER A 332 -0.41 -16.49 20.53
CA SER A 332 0.86 -16.83 21.19
C SER A 332 2.02 -16.95 20.20
N THR A 333 1.73 -17.32 18.94
CA THR A 333 2.72 -17.51 17.87
C THR A 333 2.94 -16.25 17.01
N PHE A 334 2.15 -15.18 17.20
CA PHE A 334 2.20 -14.00 16.38
C PHE A 334 3.45 -13.16 16.61
N SER A 335 3.91 -12.54 15.52
CA SER A 335 5.08 -11.66 15.50
C SER A 335 4.72 -10.18 15.31
N SER A 336 3.54 -9.87 14.75
CA SER A 336 3.09 -8.50 14.51
C SER A 336 2.77 -7.76 15.82
N PRO A 337 3.44 -6.63 16.11
CA PRO A 337 3.11 -5.79 17.26
C PRO A 337 1.67 -5.25 17.22
N ARG A 338 1.13 -5.03 16.02
CA ARG A 338 -0.25 -4.56 15.85
C ARG A 338 -1.26 -5.63 16.19
N ALA A 339 -0.98 -6.89 15.80
CA ALA A 339 -1.82 -8.01 16.19
C ALA A 339 -1.85 -8.18 17.71
N TRP A 340 -0.72 -8.00 18.40
CA TRP A 340 -0.68 -8.00 19.87
C TRP A 340 -1.52 -6.87 20.45
N ALA A 341 -1.37 -5.65 19.93
CA ALA A 341 -2.13 -4.49 20.39
C ALA A 341 -3.65 -4.64 20.18
N TYR A 342 -4.09 -5.10 19.02
CA TYR A 342 -5.51 -5.36 18.79
C TYR A 342 -6.05 -6.46 19.70
N THR A 343 -5.29 -7.51 19.92
CA THR A 343 -5.67 -8.58 20.84
C THR A 343 -5.77 -8.07 22.28
N LEU A 344 -4.83 -7.25 22.75
CA LEU A 344 -4.88 -6.63 24.06
C LEU A 344 -6.14 -5.78 24.25
N LEU A 345 -6.49 -4.96 23.25
CA LEU A 345 -7.74 -4.19 23.27
C LEU A 345 -8.98 -5.09 23.32
N GLY A 346 -8.95 -6.23 22.62
CA GLY A 346 -10.01 -7.24 22.67
C GLY A 346 -10.10 -7.94 24.02
N ILE A 347 -8.98 -8.27 24.62
CA ILE A 347 -8.91 -8.87 25.97
C ILE A 347 -9.48 -7.90 27.01
N GLU A 348 -9.12 -6.63 26.96
CA GLU A 348 -9.66 -5.61 27.88
C GLU A 348 -11.19 -5.51 27.79
N GLU A 349 -11.74 -5.52 26.60
CA GLU A 349 -13.20 -5.51 26.40
C GLU A 349 -13.87 -6.81 26.88
N TYR A 350 -13.25 -7.97 26.63
CA TYR A 350 -13.72 -9.28 27.09
C TYR A 350 -13.77 -9.36 28.63
N LEU A 351 -12.72 -8.90 29.30
CA LEU A 351 -12.61 -8.94 30.76
C LEU A 351 -13.63 -8.03 31.47
N ARG A 352 -14.31 -7.11 30.77
CA ARG A 352 -15.46 -6.37 31.33
C ARG A 352 -16.62 -7.29 31.71
N ALA A 353 -16.81 -8.38 30.97
CA ALA A 353 -17.88 -9.34 31.21
C ALA A 353 -17.39 -10.55 32.03
N PHE A 354 -16.12 -10.91 31.91
CA PHE A 354 -15.53 -12.11 32.50
C PHE A 354 -14.28 -11.75 33.33
N GLU A 355 -14.49 -10.89 34.33
CA GLU A 355 -13.45 -10.52 35.28
C GLU A 355 -12.90 -11.76 36.00
N GLY A 356 -11.57 -11.91 36.01
CA GLY A 356 -10.90 -13.04 36.69
C GLY A 356 -10.70 -14.28 35.82
N ASP A 357 -10.89 -14.23 34.53
CA ASP A 357 -10.46 -15.30 33.60
C ASP A 357 -8.92 -15.33 33.56
N SER A 358 -8.33 -16.19 34.41
CA SER A 358 -6.89 -16.29 34.61
C SER A 358 -6.10 -16.64 33.34
N THR A 359 -6.70 -17.39 32.41
CA THR A 359 -6.06 -17.77 31.14
C THR A 359 -5.94 -16.54 30.24
N VAL A 360 -7.00 -15.74 30.13
CA VAL A 360 -7.02 -14.51 29.34
C VAL A 360 -6.12 -13.46 29.96
N GLU A 361 -6.12 -13.32 31.31
CA GLU A 361 -5.23 -12.42 32.04
C GLU A 361 -3.74 -12.77 31.89
N ALA A 362 -3.40 -14.05 31.90
CA ALA A 362 -2.02 -14.49 31.67
C ALA A 362 -1.55 -14.12 30.25
N LEU A 363 -2.41 -14.31 29.23
CA LEU A 363 -2.08 -13.90 27.86
C LEU A 363 -1.98 -12.37 27.73
N ARG A 364 -2.87 -11.61 28.39
CA ARG A 364 -2.78 -10.15 28.46
C ARG A 364 -1.40 -9.71 28.96
N THR A 365 -0.97 -10.26 30.09
CA THR A 365 0.34 -9.95 30.68
C THR A 365 1.47 -10.27 29.70
N HIS A 366 1.44 -11.46 29.11
CA HIS A 366 2.44 -11.88 28.14
C HIS A 366 2.53 -10.95 26.93
N LEU A 367 1.41 -10.57 26.33
CA LEU A 367 1.40 -9.67 25.16
C LEU A 367 1.85 -8.24 25.52
N ALA A 368 1.45 -7.74 26.70
CA ALA A 368 1.90 -6.44 27.21
C ALA A 368 3.43 -6.43 27.42
N GLU A 369 3.99 -7.48 28.01
CA GLU A 369 5.44 -7.63 28.17
C GLU A 369 6.18 -7.65 26.82
N ARG A 370 5.62 -8.29 25.80
CA ARG A 370 6.17 -8.28 24.43
C ARG A 370 6.19 -6.88 23.84
N LEU A 371 5.10 -6.11 23.98
CA LEU A 371 5.04 -4.71 23.52
C LEU A 371 6.02 -3.81 24.27
N PHE A 372 6.10 -3.91 25.60
CA PHE A 372 7.08 -3.17 26.39
C PHE A 372 8.52 -3.57 26.05
N GLY A 373 8.76 -4.86 25.83
CA GLY A 373 10.05 -5.37 25.39
C GLY A 373 10.46 -4.81 24.03
N LEU A 374 9.51 -4.69 23.11
CA LEU A 374 9.73 -4.06 21.81
C LEU A 374 10.09 -2.57 21.97
N LEU A 375 9.27 -1.81 22.71
CA LEU A 375 9.52 -0.40 22.97
C LEU A 375 10.92 -0.16 23.57
N ARG A 376 11.33 -0.96 24.56
CA ARG A 376 12.65 -0.85 25.20
C ARG A 376 13.81 -1.10 24.22
N ARG A 377 13.63 -1.97 23.23
CA ARG A 377 14.67 -2.30 22.25
C ARG A 377 14.80 -1.27 21.14
N THR A 378 13.69 -0.69 20.71
CA THR A 378 13.65 0.22 19.53
C THR A 378 13.65 1.69 19.90
N SER A 379 13.17 2.03 21.11
CA SER A 379 13.08 3.42 21.55
C SER A 379 14.47 4.05 21.73
N LYS A 380 14.63 5.26 21.18
CA LYS A 380 15.81 6.13 21.31
C LYS A 380 15.34 7.49 21.84
N GLU A 381 16.23 8.28 22.42
CA GLU A 381 15.90 9.61 22.96
C GLU A 381 15.19 10.51 21.95
N GLN A 382 15.62 10.48 20.68
CA GLN A 382 15.03 11.27 19.59
C GLN A 382 13.89 10.55 18.87
N TRP A 383 13.66 9.27 19.14
CA TRP A 383 12.63 8.42 18.54
C TRP A 383 12.04 7.46 19.57
N PRO A 384 11.21 7.97 20.50
CA PRO A 384 10.61 7.15 21.58
C PRO A 384 9.42 6.35 21.04
N TRP A 385 9.69 5.35 20.19
CA TRP A 385 8.66 4.59 19.49
C TRP A 385 8.92 3.08 19.48
N PHE A 386 7.87 2.30 19.19
CA PHE A 386 7.89 0.84 19.16
C PHE A 386 8.62 0.26 17.94
N GLU A 387 8.72 1.01 16.84
CA GLU A 387 9.28 0.56 15.55
C GLU A 387 10.20 1.64 14.99
N ASP A 388 11.10 1.28 14.07
CA ASP A 388 12.05 2.22 13.45
C ASP A 388 11.37 3.22 12.48
N SER A 389 10.11 2.97 12.10
CA SER A 389 9.30 3.82 11.23
C SER A 389 7.84 3.87 11.67
N LEU A 390 7.12 4.92 11.26
CA LEU A 390 5.66 4.96 11.36
C LEU A 390 5.06 4.32 10.11
N THR A 391 4.06 3.44 10.30
CA THR A 391 3.38 2.77 9.19
C THR A 391 1.87 3.06 9.24
N TYR A 392 1.04 2.19 9.80
CA TYR A 392 -0.41 2.37 9.91
C TYR A 392 -0.87 2.05 11.34
N CYS A 393 -2.01 2.59 11.75
CA CYS A 393 -2.61 2.37 13.07
C CYS A 393 -1.64 2.54 14.25
N ASN A 394 -0.67 3.46 14.11
CA ASN A 394 0.43 3.66 15.06
C ASN A 394 -0.07 3.94 16.48
N ALA A 395 -1.16 4.72 16.64
CA ALA A 395 -1.74 5.05 17.93
C ALA A 395 -2.29 3.83 18.72
N ARG A 396 -2.48 2.69 18.05
CA ARG A 396 -2.95 1.46 18.72
C ARG A 396 -1.89 0.77 19.55
N LEU A 397 -0.61 0.97 19.22
CA LEU A 397 0.50 0.41 20.00
C LEU A 397 0.56 0.98 21.43
N PRO A 398 0.54 2.31 21.63
CA PRO A 398 0.50 2.86 22.99
C PRO A 398 -0.89 2.83 23.65
N GLN A 399 -1.97 2.58 22.90
CA GLN A 399 -3.31 2.46 23.46
C GLN A 399 -3.53 1.12 24.17
N ALA A 400 -2.92 0.07 23.64
CA ALA A 400 -3.04 -1.29 24.17
C ALA A 400 -2.25 -1.48 25.46
#